data_533b0f2c31179cad6c62dfa24f0fa14f
#
_entry.id   533b0f2c31179cad6c62dfa24f0fa14f
#
_cell.length_a   1.000
_cell.length_b   1.000
_cell.length_c   1.000
_cell.angle_alpha   90.00
_cell.angle_beta   90.00
_cell.angle_gamma   90.00
#
_symmetry.space_group_name_H-M   'P 1'
#
loop_
_entity.id
_entity.type
_entity.pdbx_description
1 polymer ?
#
loop_
_entity_poly.entity_id
_entity_poly.type
_entity_poly.pdbx_seq_one_letter_code
_entity_poly.pdbx_strand_id
1 'polypeptide(L)'
;MINYSFDLATFEYFLLILVRIASFVYIAPFFGMTNTPGRVKIGFATVVSILLYTVILPKTGLEYSGVFDYATLVIKEVIVGLLIGYAANICNTIILTAGKLIDMNIGLSMAMEYDPMTRSQSSLVSNMYNYFILLLLIVSYMHHYIFRALVDSFEVIPLGTPMFETDFLLESMIRFLTDTFVIAFRIFLPIFAVTMIANCILGILSKVAPQMNMFSVGIQLKLLVGLTVMFVTVFLLPDVANYIFKEMKTMIVLFIEGMT
;
A
#
# COMPACT_ATOMS: atom_id res chain seq x y z
N MET A 1 24.41 -26.81 30.89
CA MET A 1 24.98 -26.79 29.52
C MET A 1 23.82 -26.82 28.56
N ILE A 2 23.58 -25.72 27.84
CA ILE A 2 22.55 -25.67 26.81
C ILE A 2 23.17 -26.33 25.58
N ASN A 3 22.77 -27.60 25.31
CA ASN A 3 23.14 -28.27 24.07
C ASN A 3 22.35 -27.65 22.92
N TYR A 4 22.94 -26.72 22.22
CA TYR A 4 22.46 -26.31 20.89
C TYR A 4 22.86 -27.40 19.88
N SER A 5 22.11 -28.50 19.85
CA SER A 5 22.12 -29.35 18.65
C SER A 5 21.41 -28.54 17.55
N PHE A 6 22.15 -28.13 16.51
CA PHE A 6 21.56 -27.51 15.33
C PHE A 6 20.67 -28.59 14.68
N ASP A 7 19.36 -28.41 14.87
CA ASP A 7 18.37 -29.29 14.25
C ASP A 7 17.95 -28.66 12.91
N LEU A 8 18.14 -29.42 11.82
CA LEU A 8 17.81 -29.00 10.47
C LEU A 8 16.33 -28.61 10.37
N ALA A 9 15.45 -29.37 10.98
CA ALA A 9 14.01 -29.10 11.00
C ALA A 9 13.69 -27.75 11.65
N THR A 10 14.38 -27.39 12.71
CA THR A 10 14.27 -26.09 13.39
C THR A 10 14.69 -24.93 12.46
N PHE A 11 15.74 -25.12 11.69
CA PHE A 11 16.24 -24.11 10.74
C PHE A 11 15.28 -23.93 9.55
N GLU A 12 14.75 -25.01 9.01
CA GLU A 12 13.78 -24.97 7.92
C GLU A 12 12.49 -24.26 8.35
N TYR A 13 12.01 -24.52 9.55
CA TYR A 13 10.85 -23.82 10.13
C TYR A 13 11.09 -22.32 10.28
N PHE A 14 12.27 -21.94 10.79
CA PHE A 14 12.69 -20.55 10.89
C PHE A 14 12.75 -19.86 9.52
N LEU A 15 13.24 -20.56 8.49
CA LEU A 15 13.28 -20.05 7.12
C LEU A 15 11.90 -19.74 6.57
N LEU A 16 10.89 -20.57 6.81
CA LEU A 16 9.52 -20.30 6.36
C LEU A 16 8.95 -19.06 7.02
N ILE A 17 9.16 -18.86 8.34
CA ILE A 17 8.77 -17.64 9.05
C ILE A 17 9.45 -16.42 8.43
N LEU A 18 10.77 -16.50 8.20
CA LEU A 18 11.55 -15.42 7.63
C LEU A 18 11.06 -15.05 6.23
N VAL A 19 10.74 -16.02 5.41
CA VAL A 19 10.25 -15.80 4.04
C VAL A 19 8.90 -15.11 4.03
N ARG A 20 7.93 -15.53 4.86
CA ARG A 20 6.62 -14.86 4.98
C ARG A 20 6.77 -13.41 5.44
N ILE A 21 7.61 -13.16 6.45
CA ILE A 21 7.84 -11.81 6.97
C ILE A 21 8.60 -10.95 5.95
N ALA A 22 9.63 -11.48 5.31
CA ALA A 22 10.41 -10.74 4.34
C ALA A 22 9.56 -10.31 3.13
N SER A 23 8.73 -11.22 2.59
CA SER A 23 7.83 -10.93 1.49
C SER A 23 6.79 -9.86 1.86
N PHE A 24 6.22 -9.92 3.06
CA PHE A 24 5.33 -8.90 3.60
C PHE A 24 6.04 -7.54 3.72
N VAL A 25 7.19 -7.46 4.38
CA VAL A 25 7.95 -6.21 4.59
C VAL A 25 8.33 -5.56 3.27
N TYR A 26 8.48 -6.32 2.21
CA TYR A 26 8.84 -5.79 0.89
C TYR A 26 7.73 -4.94 0.26
N ILE A 27 6.45 -5.28 0.50
CA ILE A 27 5.28 -4.62 -0.12
C ILE A 27 4.51 -3.72 0.87
N ALA A 28 4.48 -4.07 2.15
CA ALA A 28 3.66 -3.38 3.14
C ALA A 28 3.94 -1.86 3.19
N PRO A 29 2.91 -1.01 3.36
CA PRO A 29 3.09 0.43 3.50
C PRO A 29 3.99 0.73 4.69
N PHE A 30 4.73 1.85 4.65
CA PHE A 30 5.72 2.24 5.63
C PHE A 30 7.00 1.37 5.62
N PHE A 31 6.89 0.04 5.70
CA PHE A 31 8.05 -0.87 5.71
C PHE A 31 8.65 -1.06 4.31
N GLY A 32 7.79 -1.09 3.28
CA GLY A 32 8.16 -1.32 1.88
C GLY A 32 8.68 -0.11 1.11
N MET A 33 8.92 1.05 1.77
CA MET A 33 9.37 2.28 1.10
C MET A 33 10.55 2.05 0.17
N THR A 34 10.49 2.63 -1.04
CA THR A 34 11.52 2.49 -2.07
C THR A 34 12.87 3.06 -1.64
N ASN A 35 12.88 4.10 -0.79
CA ASN A 35 14.08 4.74 -0.29
C ASN A 35 14.81 3.93 0.80
N THR A 36 14.19 2.86 1.33
CA THR A 36 14.80 2.02 2.33
C THR A 36 15.68 0.96 1.66
N PRO A 37 17.00 0.91 1.95
CA PRO A 37 17.89 -0.10 1.38
C PRO A 37 17.39 -1.51 1.68
N GLY A 38 17.47 -2.42 0.69
CA GLY A 38 17.02 -3.80 0.85
C GLY A 38 17.68 -4.54 2.03
N ARG A 39 18.93 -4.19 2.35
CA ARG A 39 19.65 -4.75 3.51
C ARG A 39 18.95 -4.43 4.83
N VAL A 40 18.38 -3.23 4.98
CA VAL A 40 17.63 -2.83 6.19
C VAL A 40 16.32 -3.60 6.27
N LYS A 41 15.60 -3.79 5.15
CA LYS A 41 14.37 -4.58 5.09
C LYS A 41 14.61 -6.04 5.50
N ILE A 42 15.67 -6.66 4.97
CA ILE A 42 16.06 -8.03 5.30
C ILE A 42 16.49 -8.12 6.77
N GLY A 43 17.30 -7.18 7.25
CA GLY A 43 17.71 -7.13 8.66
C GLY A 43 16.53 -7.01 9.61
N PHE A 44 15.58 -6.13 9.30
CA PHE A 44 14.34 -5.99 10.06
C PHE A 44 13.51 -7.28 10.05
N ALA A 45 13.30 -7.87 8.87
CA ALA A 45 12.58 -9.14 8.71
C ALA A 45 13.25 -10.26 9.54
N THR A 46 14.59 -10.34 9.53
CA THR A 46 15.32 -11.34 10.29
C THR A 46 15.15 -11.18 11.81
N VAL A 47 15.28 -9.94 12.32
CA VAL A 47 15.08 -9.66 13.77
C VAL A 47 13.68 -10.05 14.21
N VAL A 48 12.67 -9.66 13.42
CA VAL A 48 11.26 -10.00 13.70
C VAL A 48 11.03 -11.50 13.64
N SER A 49 11.63 -12.19 12.66
CA SER A 49 11.52 -13.65 12.54
C SER A 49 12.11 -14.38 13.73
N ILE A 50 13.23 -13.89 14.28
CA ILE A 50 13.83 -14.44 15.51
C ILE A 50 12.88 -14.26 16.69
N LEU A 51 12.30 -13.05 16.85
CA LEU A 51 11.35 -12.79 17.93
C LEU A 51 10.10 -13.68 17.82
N LEU A 52 9.52 -13.77 16.62
CA LEU A 52 8.34 -14.62 16.40
C LEU A 52 8.64 -16.10 16.54
N TYR A 53 9.81 -16.55 16.11
CA TYR A 53 10.23 -17.95 16.32
C TYR A 53 10.23 -18.33 17.80
N THR A 54 10.62 -17.43 18.71
CA THR A 54 10.60 -17.68 20.14
C THR A 54 9.18 -17.74 20.73
N VAL A 55 8.20 -17.11 20.06
CA VAL A 55 6.78 -17.05 20.49
C VAL A 55 5.95 -18.15 19.83
N ILE A 56 6.16 -18.36 18.54
CA ILE A 56 5.48 -19.39 17.73
C ILE A 56 6.31 -20.67 17.85
N LEU A 57 6.11 -21.43 18.91
CA LEU A 57 6.70 -22.76 19.01
C LEU A 57 6.13 -23.67 17.91
N PRO A 58 6.96 -24.45 17.23
CA PRO A 58 6.51 -25.39 16.20
C PRO A 58 5.58 -26.41 16.85
N LYS A 59 4.28 -26.31 16.53
CA LYS A 59 3.25 -27.21 17.09
C LYS A 59 3.11 -28.52 16.29
N THR A 60 3.57 -28.50 15.03
CA THR A 60 3.47 -29.65 14.11
C THR A 60 4.75 -29.75 13.29
N GLY A 61 5.27 -30.98 13.10
CA GLY A 61 6.37 -31.20 12.16
C GLY A 61 5.96 -30.87 10.74
N LEU A 62 6.87 -30.28 9.96
CA LEU A 62 6.65 -30.06 8.54
C LEU A 62 6.59 -31.40 7.82
N GLU A 63 5.48 -31.71 7.15
CA GLU A 63 5.33 -32.91 6.35
C GLU A 63 5.77 -32.61 4.91
N TYR A 64 6.96 -33.02 4.55
CA TYR A 64 7.47 -32.95 3.17
C TYR A 64 8.37 -34.16 2.88
N SER A 65 8.37 -34.61 1.62
CA SER A 65 9.09 -35.84 1.20
C SER A 65 10.39 -35.56 0.46
N GLY A 66 10.71 -34.27 0.19
CA GLY A 66 11.93 -33.92 -0.55
C GLY A 66 12.13 -32.43 -0.76
N VAL A 67 13.24 -32.07 -1.40
CA VAL A 67 13.64 -30.67 -1.64
C VAL A 67 12.61 -29.92 -2.49
N PHE A 68 11.98 -30.57 -3.45
CA PHE A 68 10.94 -29.96 -4.28
C PHE A 68 9.68 -29.63 -3.48
N ASP A 69 9.29 -30.51 -2.57
CA ASP A 69 8.11 -30.27 -1.71
C ASP A 69 8.38 -29.08 -0.77
N TYR A 70 9.59 -29.02 -0.17
CA TYR A 70 9.97 -27.87 0.64
C TYR A 70 10.00 -26.57 -0.17
N ALA A 71 10.47 -26.60 -1.42
CA ALA A 71 10.43 -25.42 -2.29
C ALA A 71 8.99 -24.94 -2.54
N THR A 72 8.02 -25.86 -2.68
CA THR A 72 6.61 -25.48 -2.82
C THR A 72 6.05 -24.81 -1.55
N LEU A 73 6.46 -25.29 -0.36
CA LEU A 73 6.10 -24.65 0.90
C LEU A 73 6.67 -23.23 0.99
N VAL A 74 7.94 -23.03 0.61
CA VAL A 74 8.56 -21.69 0.57
C VAL A 74 7.79 -20.75 -0.36
N ILE A 75 7.43 -21.22 -1.57
CA ILE A 75 6.65 -20.40 -2.51
C ILE A 75 5.29 -20.03 -1.94
N LYS A 76 4.60 -20.96 -1.32
CA LYS A 76 3.32 -20.69 -0.65
C LYS A 76 3.45 -19.61 0.42
N GLU A 77 4.50 -19.68 1.27
CA GLU A 77 4.76 -18.69 2.30
C GLU A 77 5.10 -17.30 1.74
N VAL A 78 5.85 -17.25 0.62
CA VAL A 78 6.08 -16.00 -0.14
C VAL A 78 4.76 -15.38 -0.56
N ILE A 79 3.87 -16.18 -1.17
CA ILE A 79 2.56 -15.71 -1.66
C ILE A 79 1.71 -15.17 -0.50
N VAL A 80 1.64 -15.89 0.62
CA VAL A 80 0.90 -15.44 1.81
C VAL A 80 1.39 -14.06 2.28
N GLY A 81 2.71 -13.92 2.47
CA GLY A 81 3.30 -12.64 2.90
C GLY A 81 3.07 -11.51 1.90
N LEU A 82 3.20 -11.78 0.59
CA LEU A 82 2.93 -10.81 -0.47
C LEU A 82 1.46 -10.37 -0.48
N LEU A 83 0.51 -11.30 -0.35
CA LEU A 83 -0.92 -10.99 -0.37
C LEU A 83 -1.34 -10.15 0.84
N ILE A 84 -0.87 -10.47 2.04
CA ILE A 84 -1.14 -9.66 3.25
C ILE A 84 -0.52 -8.27 3.10
N GLY A 85 0.73 -8.19 2.61
CA GLY A 85 1.40 -6.92 2.34
C GLY A 85 0.70 -6.09 1.26
N TYR A 86 0.21 -6.73 0.21
CA TYR A 86 -0.57 -6.11 -0.87
C TYR A 86 -1.90 -5.57 -0.35
N ALA A 87 -2.64 -6.34 0.44
CA ALA A 87 -3.87 -5.89 1.07
C ALA A 87 -3.64 -4.65 1.95
N ALA A 88 -2.57 -4.65 2.75
CA ALA A 88 -2.20 -3.49 3.56
C ALA A 88 -1.82 -2.26 2.70
N ASN A 89 -1.26 -2.46 1.51
CA ASN A 89 -0.80 -1.38 0.62
C ASN A 89 -1.95 -0.64 -0.09
N ILE A 90 -3.21 -1.04 0.09
CA ILE A 90 -4.37 -0.34 -0.48
C ILE A 90 -4.40 1.14 -0.08
N CYS A 91 -4.02 1.46 1.17
CA CYS A 91 -4.00 2.84 1.65
C CYS A 91 -3.07 3.72 0.81
N ASN A 92 -1.88 3.21 0.47
CA ASN A 92 -0.91 3.90 -0.36
C ASN A 92 -1.40 4.01 -1.82
N THR A 93 -1.95 2.93 -2.36
CA THR A 93 -2.45 2.88 -3.75
C THR A 93 -3.60 3.85 -3.99
N ILE A 94 -4.56 3.96 -3.07
CA ILE A 94 -5.68 4.92 -3.12
C ILE A 94 -5.14 6.35 -3.22
N ILE A 95 -4.23 6.72 -2.33
CA ILE A 95 -3.72 8.09 -2.23
C ILE A 95 -2.87 8.46 -3.45
N LEU A 96 -2.02 7.56 -3.90
CA LEU A 96 -1.22 7.78 -5.10
C LEU A 96 -2.10 7.96 -6.34
N THR A 97 -3.18 7.18 -6.45
CA THR A 97 -4.15 7.29 -7.55
C THR A 97 -4.90 8.60 -7.48
N ALA A 98 -5.43 8.98 -6.30
CA ALA A 98 -6.12 10.25 -6.12
C ALA A 98 -5.23 11.44 -6.45
N GLY A 99 -4.00 11.46 -5.95
CA GLY A 99 -3.05 12.54 -6.21
C GLY A 99 -2.68 12.68 -7.69
N LYS A 100 -2.51 11.55 -8.41
CA LYS A 100 -2.28 11.58 -9.86
C LYS A 100 -3.46 12.18 -10.64
N LEU A 101 -4.69 11.83 -10.26
CA LEU A 101 -5.90 12.41 -10.87
C LEU A 101 -5.98 13.91 -10.62
N ILE A 102 -5.62 14.36 -9.42
CA ILE A 102 -5.58 15.78 -9.06
C ILE A 102 -4.52 16.50 -9.92
N ASP A 103 -3.28 16.00 -9.96
CA ASP A 103 -2.19 16.61 -10.74
C ASP A 103 -2.55 16.75 -12.23
N MET A 104 -3.17 15.73 -12.82
CA MET A 104 -3.64 15.78 -14.19
C MET A 104 -4.69 16.86 -14.41
N ASN A 105 -5.61 16.99 -13.46
CA ASN A 105 -6.75 17.92 -13.58
C ASN A 105 -6.33 19.39 -13.44
N ILE A 106 -5.50 19.71 -12.44
CA ILE A 106 -5.04 21.09 -12.19
C ILE A 106 -3.90 21.52 -13.11
N GLY A 107 -3.32 20.58 -13.89
CA GLY A 107 -2.25 20.88 -14.85
C GLY A 107 -0.83 20.75 -14.29
N LEU A 108 -0.65 20.32 -13.05
CA LEU A 108 0.68 20.05 -12.46
C LEU A 108 1.41 18.90 -13.16
N SER A 109 0.69 18.04 -13.87
CA SER A 109 1.29 16.98 -14.68
C SER A 109 2.28 17.47 -15.74
N MET A 110 2.17 18.73 -16.17
CA MET A 110 3.15 19.36 -17.08
C MET A 110 4.47 19.71 -16.37
N ALA A 111 4.45 19.84 -15.05
CA ALA A 111 5.62 20.10 -14.21
C ALA A 111 6.18 18.83 -13.57
N MET A 112 5.71 17.65 -14.00
CA MET A 112 6.20 16.38 -13.48
C MET A 112 7.68 16.20 -13.84
N GLU A 113 8.50 16.07 -12.80
CA GLU A 113 9.91 15.77 -12.94
C GLU A 113 10.11 14.24 -12.96
N TYR A 114 10.96 13.78 -13.86
CA TYR A 114 11.38 12.39 -13.88
C TYR A 114 12.31 12.14 -12.71
N ASP A 115 11.86 11.32 -11.75
CA ASP A 115 12.69 10.87 -10.64
C ASP A 115 13.59 9.71 -11.12
N PRO A 116 14.91 9.93 -11.25
CA PRO A 116 15.83 8.88 -11.69
C PRO A 116 15.98 7.73 -10.67
N MET A 117 15.64 7.95 -9.41
CA MET A 117 15.72 6.94 -8.34
C MET A 117 14.58 5.92 -8.45
N THR A 118 13.35 6.40 -8.69
CA THR A 118 12.17 5.54 -8.81
C THR A 118 11.89 5.14 -10.27
N ARG A 119 12.60 5.74 -11.23
CA ARG A 119 12.38 5.59 -12.68
C ARG A 119 10.93 5.87 -13.09
N SER A 120 10.26 6.73 -12.36
CA SER A 120 8.87 7.09 -12.57
C SER A 120 8.68 8.60 -12.58
N GLN A 121 7.64 9.07 -13.23
CA GLN A 121 7.23 10.46 -13.11
C GLN A 121 6.68 10.71 -11.71
N SER A 122 7.30 11.63 -10.99
CA SER A 122 6.90 12.01 -9.64
C SER A 122 5.70 12.95 -9.71
N SER A 123 4.58 12.53 -9.16
CA SER A 123 3.38 13.34 -8.98
C SER A 123 3.51 14.13 -7.68
N LEU A 124 3.46 15.46 -7.74
CA LEU A 124 3.67 16.33 -6.58
C LEU A 124 2.59 16.14 -5.52
N VAL A 125 1.31 16.16 -5.93
CA VAL A 125 0.17 15.98 -5.02
C VAL A 125 0.14 14.57 -4.46
N SER A 126 0.43 13.55 -5.28
CA SER A 126 0.52 12.17 -4.81
C SER A 126 1.53 12.01 -3.69
N ASN A 127 2.74 12.54 -3.89
CA ASN A 127 3.80 12.44 -2.89
C ASN A 127 3.44 13.20 -1.61
N MET A 128 2.90 14.41 -1.75
CA MET A 128 2.47 15.21 -0.61
C MET A 128 1.41 14.48 0.22
N TYR A 129 0.34 14.01 -0.42
CA TYR A 129 -0.72 13.27 0.26
C TYR A 129 -0.23 11.95 0.85
N ASN A 130 0.66 11.25 0.14
CA ASN A 130 1.25 10.01 0.62
C ASN A 130 2.03 10.22 1.93
N TYR A 131 2.85 11.25 2.02
CA TYR A 131 3.56 11.57 3.26
C TYR A 131 2.60 11.95 4.40
N PHE A 132 1.53 12.68 4.12
CA PHE A 132 0.51 12.99 5.12
C PHE A 132 -0.18 11.73 5.63
N ILE A 133 -0.59 10.83 4.74
CA ILE A 133 -1.24 9.57 5.13
C ILE A 133 -0.28 8.65 5.90
N LEU A 134 0.98 8.56 5.49
CA LEU A 134 1.98 7.80 6.24
C LEU A 134 2.20 8.37 7.64
N LEU A 135 2.22 9.70 7.78
CA LEU A 135 2.31 10.35 9.09
C LEU A 135 1.07 10.04 9.94
N LEU A 136 -0.13 10.14 9.36
CA LEU A 136 -1.37 9.79 10.05
C LEU A 136 -1.43 8.31 10.42
N LEU A 137 -0.91 7.41 9.58
CA LEU A 137 -0.79 5.98 9.85
C LEU A 137 0.08 5.71 11.09
N ILE A 138 1.18 6.46 11.24
CA ILE A 138 2.05 6.35 12.42
C ILE A 138 1.35 6.91 13.66
N VAL A 139 0.77 8.11 13.58
CA VAL A 139 0.09 8.78 14.69
C VAL A 139 -1.14 7.99 15.18
N SER A 140 -1.86 7.34 14.27
CA SER A 140 -3.02 6.49 14.57
C SER A 140 -2.64 5.08 15.05
N TYR A 141 -1.36 4.77 15.21
CA TYR A 141 -0.87 3.43 15.56
C TYR A 141 -1.29 2.32 14.59
N MET A 142 -1.69 2.66 13.37
CA MET A 142 -2.11 1.68 12.37
C MET A 142 -0.97 0.76 11.90
N HIS A 143 0.27 1.23 11.98
CA HIS A 143 1.46 0.40 11.73
C HIS A 143 1.55 -0.79 12.69
N HIS A 144 1.14 -0.65 13.96
CA HIS A 144 1.04 -1.77 14.89
C HIS A 144 -0.05 -2.76 14.49
N TYR A 145 -1.21 -2.25 14.01
CA TYR A 145 -2.28 -3.11 13.53
C TYR A 145 -1.84 -3.97 12.34
N ILE A 146 -1.18 -3.35 11.35
CA ILE A 146 -0.67 -4.06 10.17
C ILE A 146 0.29 -5.17 10.59
N PHE A 147 1.18 -4.86 11.54
CA PHE A 147 2.15 -5.81 12.04
C PHE A 147 1.51 -6.94 12.86
N ARG A 148 0.53 -6.58 13.69
CA ARG A 148 -0.24 -7.56 14.46
C ARG A 148 -1.02 -8.50 13.55
N ALA A 149 -1.65 -8.00 12.50
CA ALA A 149 -2.36 -8.82 11.52
C ALA A 149 -1.43 -9.84 10.84
N LEU A 150 -0.16 -9.48 10.56
CA LEU A 150 0.84 -10.42 10.09
C LEU A 150 1.15 -11.50 11.13
N VAL A 151 1.29 -11.14 12.41
CA VAL A 151 1.54 -12.11 13.49
C VAL A 151 0.35 -13.05 13.68
N ASP A 152 -0.86 -12.48 13.72
CA ASP A 152 -2.11 -13.25 13.87
C ASP A 152 -2.31 -14.20 12.65
N SER A 153 -1.78 -13.85 11.47
CA SER A 153 -1.83 -14.72 10.29
C SER A 153 -1.11 -16.07 10.47
N PHE A 154 -0.15 -16.17 11.38
CA PHE A 154 0.52 -17.44 11.68
C PHE A 154 -0.34 -18.40 12.52
N GLU A 155 -1.32 -17.84 13.25
CA GLU A 155 -2.30 -18.65 14.00
C GLU A 155 -3.42 -19.16 13.10
N VAL A 156 -3.87 -18.30 12.16
CA VAL A 156 -4.98 -18.58 11.24
C VAL A 156 -4.52 -19.46 10.06
N ILE A 157 -3.32 -19.19 9.54
CA ILE A 157 -2.71 -19.93 8.44
C ILE A 157 -1.42 -20.57 8.97
N PRO A 158 -1.46 -21.82 9.47
CA PRO A 158 -0.27 -22.50 9.95
C PRO A 158 0.78 -22.65 8.87
N LEU A 159 2.05 -22.68 9.25
CA LEU A 159 3.16 -22.79 8.29
C LEU A 159 3.07 -24.08 7.49
N GLY A 160 3.25 -23.92 6.18
CA GLY A 160 3.23 -25.05 5.24
C GLY A 160 1.85 -25.54 4.79
N THR A 161 0.75 -25.02 5.36
CA THR A 161 -0.61 -25.45 5.05
C THR A 161 -1.53 -24.41 4.39
N PRO A 162 -1.05 -23.32 3.78
CA PRO A 162 -1.99 -22.37 3.19
C PRO A 162 -2.78 -23.03 2.06
N MET A 163 -4.10 -22.84 2.11
CA MET A 163 -5.03 -23.21 1.06
C MET A 163 -5.44 -21.93 0.33
N PHE A 164 -5.31 -21.93 -0.99
CA PHE A 164 -5.68 -20.76 -1.80
C PHE A 164 -7.04 -21.01 -2.44
N GLU A 165 -8.07 -20.35 -1.91
CA GLU A 165 -9.38 -20.33 -2.53
C GLU A 165 -9.38 -19.32 -3.68
N THR A 166 -9.10 -19.78 -4.89
CA THR A 166 -8.85 -18.94 -6.06
C THR A 166 -10.00 -18.00 -6.38
N ASP A 167 -11.24 -18.46 -6.24
CA ASP A 167 -12.43 -17.67 -6.55
C ASP A 167 -12.61 -16.53 -5.54
N PHE A 168 -12.44 -16.83 -4.26
CA PHE A 168 -12.52 -15.83 -3.18
C PHE A 168 -11.37 -14.80 -3.25
N LEU A 169 -10.15 -15.26 -3.55
CA LEU A 169 -9.00 -14.36 -3.75
C LEU A 169 -9.19 -13.46 -4.97
N LEU A 170 -9.76 -13.99 -6.06
CA LEU A 170 -10.07 -13.19 -7.24
C LEU A 170 -11.11 -12.12 -6.93
N GLU A 171 -12.18 -12.47 -6.22
CA GLU A 171 -13.20 -11.51 -5.78
C GLU A 171 -12.59 -10.43 -4.87
N SER A 172 -11.73 -10.81 -3.92
CA SER A 172 -11.00 -9.89 -3.05
C SER A 172 -10.08 -8.94 -3.83
N MET A 173 -9.41 -9.42 -4.88
CA MET A 173 -8.60 -8.58 -5.77
C MET A 173 -9.45 -7.60 -6.59
N ILE A 174 -10.60 -8.04 -7.12
CA ILE A 174 -11.54 -7.17 -7.83
C ILE A 174 -12.07 -6.09 -6.88
N ARG A 175 -12.42 -6.46 -5.67
CA ARG A 175 -12.85 -5.52 -4.63
C ARG A 175 -11.75 -4.52 -4.29
N PHE A 176 -10.50 -4.98 -4.10
CA PHE A 176 -9.34 -4.10 -3.89
C PHE A 176 -9.22 -3.05 -4.98
N LEU A 177 -9.31 -3.43 -6.25
CA LEU A 177 -9.25 -2.50 -7.38
C LEU A 177 -10.45 -1.54 -7.38
N THR A 178 -11.66 -2.05 -7.19
CA THR A 178 -12.88 -1.25 -7.15
C THR A 178 -12.82 -0.20 -6.05
N ASP A 179 -12.48 -0.59 -4.82
CA ASP A 179 -12.39 0.31 -3.69
C ASP A 179 -11.27 1.34 -3.85
N THR A 180 -10.14 0.92 -4.44
CA THR A 180 -9.05 1.84 -4.80
C THR A 180 -9.55 2.96 -5.69
N PHE A 181 -10.25 2.65 -6.79
CA PHE A 181 -10.75 3.67 -7.70
C PHE A 181 -11.89 4.49 -7.09
N VAL A 182 -12.87 3.85 -6.46
CA VAL A 182 -14.02 4.54 -5.85
C VAL A 182 -13.56 5.55 -4.80
N ILE A 183 -12.65 5.16 -3.91
CA ILE A 183 -12.18 6.05 -2.86
C ILE A 183 -11.27 7.14 -3.44
N ALA A 184 -10.38 6.81 -4.38
CA ALA A 184 -9.54 7.79 -5.05
C ALA A 184 -10.38 8.85 -5.78
N PHE A 185 -11.44 8.45 -6.48
CA PHE A 185 -12.37 9.38 -7.11
C PHE A 185 -13.12 10.25 -6.09
N ARG A 186 -13.55 9.70 -4.96
CA ARG A 186 -14.20 10.49 -3.88
C ARG A 186 -13.29 11.59 -3.35
N ILE A 187 -12.00 11.32 -3.20
CA ILE A 187 -10.99 12.32 -2.77
C ILE A 187 -10.80 13.37 -3.87
N PHE A 188 -10.81 12.97 -5.12
CA PHE A 188 -10.61 13.82 -6.28
C PHE A 188 -11.83 14.72 -6.59
N LEU A 189 -13.07 14.25 -6.35
CA LEU A 189 -14.32 14.90 -6.74
C LEU A 189 -14.45 16.38 -6.35
N PRO A 190 -14.14 16.83 -5.12
CA PRO A 190 -14.30 18.24 -4.75
C PRO A 190 -13.38 19.15 -5.58
N ILE A 191 -12.15 18.70 -5.87
CA ILE A 191 -11.20 19.44 -6.69
C ILE A 191 -11.66 19.45 -8.15
N PHE A 192 -12.14 18.32 -8.64
CA PHE A 192 -12.68 18.18 -9.99
C PHE A 192 -13.87 19.11 -10.22
N ALA A 193 -14.84 19.17 -9.29
CA ALA A 193 -16.02 20.01 -9.43
C ALA A 193 -15.65 21.50 -9.57
N VAL A 194 -14.75 22.00 -8.74
CA VAL A 194 -14.32 23.41 -8.77
C VAL A 194 -13.50 23.71 -10.01
N THR A 195 -12.61 22.81 -10.42
CA THR A 195 -11.83 22.99 -11.65
C THR A 195 -12.69 22.92 -12.91
N MET A 196 -13.78 22.15 -12.92
CA MET A 196 -14.76 22.16 -14.02
C MET A 196 -15.47 23.49 -14.13
N ILE A 197 -15.85 24.12 -13.02
CA ILE A 197 -16.40 25.48 -13.01
C ILE A 197 -15.37 26.47 -13.56
N ALA A 198 -14.11 26.38 -13.13
CA ALA A 198 -13.03 27.22 -13.65
C ALA A 198 -12.85 27.04 -15.18
N ASN A 199 -12.95 25.81 -15.69
CA ASN A 199 -12.89 25.54 -17.14
C ASN A 199 -14.05 26.20 -17.90
N CYS A 200 -15.26 26.18 -17.35
CA CYS A 200 -16.42 26.85 -17.94
C CYS A 200 -16.20 28.39 -18.01
N ILE A 201 -15.69 28.98 -16.94
CA ILE A 201 -15.39 30.41 -16.87
C ILE A 201 -14.31 30.76 -17.91
N LEU A 202 -13.23 29.97 -18.01
CA LEU A 202 -12.18 30.15 -19.01
C LEU A 202 -12.73 30.01 -20.44
N GLY A 203 -13.66 29.09 -20.67
CA GLY A 203 -14.33 28.94 -21.98
C GLY A 203 -15.16 30.16 -22.36
N ILE A 204 -15.80 30.83 -21.43
CA ILE A 204 -16.51 32.10 -21.67
C ILE A 204 -15.53 33.24 -21.92
N LEU A 205 -14.47 33.34 -21.09
CA LEU A 205 -13.44 34.39 -21.24
C LEU A 205 -12.74 34.31 -22.59
N SER A 206 -12.53 33.11 -23.13
CA SER A 206 -11.91 32.95 -24.46
C SER A 206 -12.72 33.57 -25.60
N LYS A 207 -14.04 33.69 -25.43
CA LYS A 207 -14.91 34.37 -26.42
C LYS A 207 -14.99 35.87 -26.21
N VAL A 208 -14.93 36.33 -24.94
CA VAL A 208 -15.05 37.73 -24.58
C VAL A 208 -13.74 38.47 -24.81
N ALA A 209 -12.61 37.84 -24.53
CA ALA A 209 -11.27 38.43 -24.66
C ALA A 209 -10.33 37.53 -25.48
N PRO A 210 -10.54 37.42 -26.80
CA PRO A 210 -9.75 36.55 -27.70
C PRO A 210 -8.28 36.94 -27.81
N GLN A 211 -7.93 38.16 -27.38
CA GLN A 211 -6.53 38.65 -27.41
C GLN A 211 -5.67 38.05 -26.29
N MET A 212 -6.26 37.46 -25.26
CA MET A 212 -5.51 36.82 -24.20
C MET A 212 -5.09 35.41 -24.59
N ASN A 213 -3.83 35.07 -24.29
CA ASN A 213 -3.37 33.69 -24.46
C ASN A 213 -4.02 32.79 -23.40
N MET A 214 -5.20 32.25 -23.76
CA MET A 214 -6.00 31.42 -22.84
C MET A 214 -5.31 30.15 -22.37
N PHE A 215 -4.33 29.65 -23.12
CA PHE A 215 -3.55 28.49 -22.70
C PHE A 215 -2.68 28.84 -21.49
N SER A 216 -1.94 29.93 -21.56
CA SER A 216 -1.06 30.35 -20.44
C SER A 216 -1.85 30.78 -19.21
N VAL A 217 -2.86 31.65 -19.40
CA VAL A 217 -3.71 32.17 -18.32
C VAL A 217 -4.54 31.02 -17.70
N GLY A 218 -5.03 30.08 -18.52
CA GLY A 218 -5.84 28.98 -18.08
C GLY A 218 -5.11 28.02 -17.13
N ILE A 219 -3.84 27.69 -17.44
CA ILE A 219 -3.04 26.84 -16.55
C ILE A 219 -2.80 27.53 -15.20
N GLN A 220 -2.46 28.80 -15.19
CA GLN A 220 -2.18 29.55 -13.96
C GLN A 220 -3.43 29.67 -13.07
N LEU A 221 -4.61 29.94 -13.67
CA LEU A 221 -5.87 29.99 -12.92
C LEU A 221 -6.27 28.64 -12.35
N LYS A 222 -6.14 27.57 -13.14
CA LYS A 222 -6.42 26.22 -12.65
C LYS A 222 -5.51 25.82 -11.49
N LEU A 223 -4.23 26.14 -11.57
CA LEU A 223 -3.27 25.91 -10.50
C LEU A 223 -3.68 26.66 -9.24
N LEU A 224 -3.97 27.94 -9.35
CA LEU A 224 -4.35 28.76 -8.20
C LEU A 224 -5.63 28.25 -7.56
N VAL A 225 -6.66 27.99 -8.36
CA VAL A 225 -7.95 27.45 -7.88
C VAL A 225 -7.77 26.06 -7.28
N GLY A 226 -7.06 25.16 -7.96
CA GLY A 226 -6.82 23.80 -7.50
C GLY A 226 -6.07 23.77 -6.19
N LEU A 227 -4.98 24.52 -6.04
CA LEU A 227 -4.22 24.63 -4.80
C LEU A 227 -5.04 25.25 -3.66
N THR A 228 -5.89 26.23 -3.96
CA THR A 228 -6.79 26.82 -2.95
C THR A 228 -7.78 25.78 -2.44
N VAL A 229 -8.40 25.00 -3.33
CA VAL A 229 -9.32 23.93 -2.91
C VAL A 229 -8.60 22.86 -2.12
N MET A 230 -7.40 22.46 -2.55
CA MET A 230 -6.59 21.51 -1.79
C MET A 230 -6.28 22.02 -0.38
N PHE A 231 -5.92 23.30 -0.24
CA PHE A 231 -5.68 23.91 1.07
C PHE A 231 -6.92 23.85 1.97
N VAL A 232 -8.09 24.15 1.44
CA VAL A 232 -9.36 24.07 2.18
C VAL A 232 -9.71 22.61 2.55
N THR A 233 -9.42 21.66 1.67
CA THR A 233 -9.73 20.24 1.89
C THR A 233 -8.72 19.51 2.78
N VAL A 234 -7.56 20.10 3.11
CA VAL A 234 -6.55 19.52 4.01
C VAL A 234 -7.15 19.13 5.36
N PHE A 235 -8.11 19.91 5.88
CA PHE A 235 -8.76 19.62 7.17
C PHE A 235 -9.60 18.35 7.15
N LEU A 236 -9.97 17.83 5.97
CA LEU A 236 -10.72 16.58 5.80
C LEU A 236 -9.81 15.35 5.70
N LEU A 237 -8.49 15.55 5.57
CA LEU A 237 -7.53 14.43 5.41
C LEU A 237 -7.56 13.43 6.57
N PRO A 238 -7.70 13.81 7.85
CA PRO A 238 -7.80 12.84 8.94
C PRO A 238 -9.03 11.93 8.81
N ASP A 239 -10.18 12.45 8.39
CA ASP A 239 -11.41 11.66 8.19
C ASP A 239 -11.25 10.70 7.01
N VAL A 240 -10.66 11.18 5.92
CA VAL A 240 -10.30 10.36 4.75
C VAL A 240 -9.33 9.25 5.14
N ALA A 241 -8.30 9.58 5.94
CA ALA A 241 -7.34 8.60 6.43
C ALA A 241 -8.01 7.50 7.27
N ASN A 242 -8.90 7.88 8.20
CA ASN A 242 -9.63 6.93 9.02
C ASN A 242 -10.50 5.98 8.16
N TYR A 243 -11.14 6.52 7.11
CA TYR A 243 -11.91 5.71 6.18
C TYR A 243 -11.03 4.72 5.41
N ILE A 244 -9.89 5.19 4.90
CA ILE A 244 -8.90 4.34 4.19
C ILE A 244 -8.34 3.26 5.12
N PHE A 245 -8.04 3.60 6.38
CA PHE A 245 -7.54 2.64 7.36
C PHE A 245 -8.57 1.56 7.73
N LYS A 246 -9.85 1.94 7.76
CA LYS A 246 -10.94 0.97 7.94
C LYS A 246 -10.99 0.00 6.76
N GLU A 247 -10.89 0.50 5.54
CA GLU A 247 -10.89 -0.34 4.35
C GLU A 247 -9.66 -1.24 4.27
N MET A 248 -8.49 -0.73 4.64
CA MET A 248 -7.26 -1.52 4.76
C MET A 248 -7.44 -2.72 5.71
N LYS A 249 -8.07 -2.50 6.88
CA LYS A 249 -8.36 -3.58 7.82
C LYS A 249 -9.26 -4.65 7.21
N THR A 250 -10.32 -4.23 6.54
CA THR A 250 -11.24 -5.13 5.85
C THR A 250 -10.54 -5.95 4.78
N MET A 251 -9.68 -5.31 3.98
CA MET A 251 -8.92 -5.99 2.93
C MET A 251 -7.92 -7.01 3.50
N ILE A 252 -7.21 -6.68 4.57
CA ILE A 252 -6.28 -7.62 5.21
C ILE A 252 -7.04 -8.88 5.66
N VAL A 253 -8.20 -8.72 6.31
CA VAL A 253 -9.01 -9.84 6.77
C VAL A 253 -9.49 -10.70 5.59
N LEU A 254 -10.05 -10.08 4.55
CA LEU A 254 -10.52 -10.80 3.36
C LEU A 254 -9.41 -11.61 2.69
N PHE A 255 -8.22 -11.05 2.55
CA PHE A 255 -7.11 -11.79 1.95
C PHE A 255 -6.63 -12.94 2.85
N ILE A 256 -6.66 -12.78 4.18
CA ILE A 256 -6.33 -13.89 5.11
C ILE A 256 -7.38 -14.99 5.02
N GLU A 257 -8.68 -14.66 5.01
CA GLU A 257 -9.78 -15.62 4.87
C GLU A 257 -9.69 -16.41 3.55
N GLY A 258 -9.27 -15.79 2.46
CA GLY A 258 -9.09 -16.46 1.17
C GLY A 258 -7.86 -17.39 1.09
N MET A 259 -7.06 -17.47 2.18
CA MET A 259 -5.87 -18.34 2.27
C MET A 259 -6.01 -19.41 3.36
N THR A 260 -7.17 -19.49 4.00
CA THR A 260 -7.51 -20.52 5.01
C THR A 260 -8.38 -21.59 4.40
#